data_e400d4f5bd4e997217613de3fd4f9f74
#
_entry.id   e400d4f5bd4e997217613de3fd4f9f74
#
_cell.length_a   1.000
_cell.length_b   1.000
_cell.length_c   1.000
_cell.angle_alpha   90.00
_cell.angle_beta   90.00
_cell.angle_gamma   90.00
#
_symmetry.space_group_name_H-M   'P 1'
#
loop_
_entity.id
_entity.type
_entity.pdbx_description
1 polymer ?
#
loop_
_entity_poly.entity_id
_entity_poly.type
_entity_poly.pdbx_seq_one_letter_code
_entity_poly.pdbx_strand_id
1 'polypeptide(L)'
;MKAHAAALKSMSGALEEATVDGLQDEVDRTALLGEIRVQINRFVIEKPHQKNPQFWLDHVLEGLYLLLVRTDRSEKHLVSAATDRLRDLPRVLSEAKETLEDCPQILVDTAIKTAAGGEELVRLVSDRFSSSEDDELGAAAEEALSALGDLSSMLSEGVVTGNAEFAIGEEAFNFRLHYEHALNRTAPELWRYGLSLIDEVEGELEEIARATKFAGHWSDLVSELREEHPAAEELVDAYASEMRRAMEFVVANDIALIPDGRLDVVETPGFLRPLVPYAAYQPPGACSAERTGLFYVSMPDAAASDEDQDRMLRDHCYHELASTALHEGYPGHHLQILTAQQQSSDVRKFISSPITVEGWALYCEDMMGEQGFYSTIEQQLFQRVQLLWRAVRIVVDVGLHTRGMSVEEAEQMLVERAKLERSNAEAEVRRYCNAPAYQLCYAVGRRDFKLLREAYMQQQGSDYSLGAFHKAVLGYGGIPTSLIAWGLGLDLTYG
;
A
#
# COMPACT_ATOMS: atom_id res chain seq x y z
N MET A 1 17.02 12.43 -15.75
CA MET A 1 17.63 11.78 -14.58
C MET A 1 18.83 12.53 -13.98
N LYS A 2 19.94 12.81 -14.73
CA LYS A 2 21.14 13.50 -14.15
C LYS A 2 20.80 14.90 -13.56
N ALA A 3 19.98 15.70 -14.25
CA ALA A 3 19.56 17.01 -13.76
C ALA A 3 18.71 16.91 -12.49
N HIS A 4 17.82 15.90 -12.41
CA HIS A 4 17.00 15.63 -11.23
C HIS A 4 17.86 15.24 -10.02
N ALA A 5 18.79 14.31 -10.19
CA ALA A 5 19.72 13.92 -9.12
C ALA A 5 20.61 15.10 -8.65
N ALA A 6 21.01 16.01 -9.56
CA ALA A 6 21.75 17.21 -9.19
C ALA A 6 20.88 18.20 -8.38
N ALA A 7 19.61 18.36 -8.75
CA ALA A 7 18.65 19.19 -8.01
C ALA A 7 18.43 18.64 -6.59
N LEU A 8 18.21 17.32 -6.45
CA LEU A 8 18.07 16.68 -5.15
C LEU A 8 19.30 16.85 -4.25
N LYS A 9 20.51 16.73 -4.81
CA LYS A 9 21.76 16.99 -4.06
C LYS A 9 21.86 18.45 -3.59
N SER A 10 21.46 19.40 -4.44
CA SER A 10 21.42 20.82 -4.05
C SER A 10 20.41 21.09 -2.95
N MET A 11 19.23 20.46 -3.02
CA MET A 11 18.21 20.55 -1.96
C MET A 11 18.69 19.92 -0.65
N SER A 12 19.36 18.75 -0.69
CA SER A 12 19.95 18.13 0.50
C SER A 12 20.94 19.07 1.19
N GLY A 13 21.87 19.66 0.42
CA GLY A 13 22.85 20.61 0.98
C GLY A 13 22.17 21.85 1.60
N ALA A 14 21.18 22.41 0.94
CA ALA A 14 20.44 23.56 1.47
C ALA A 14 19.68 23.21 2.77
N LEU A 15 19.12 22.01 2.87
CA LEU A 15 18.43 21.55 4.08
C LEU A 15 19.40 21.25 5.24
N GLU A 16 20.59 20.71 4.94
CA GLU A 16 21.63 20.46 5.95
C GLU A 16 22.17 21.78 6.56
N GLU A 17 22.22 22.85 5.76
CA GLU A 17 22.67 24.19 6.19
C GLU A 17 21.53 25.02 6.81
N ALA A 18 20.27 24.64 6.64
CA ALA A 18 19.13 25.39 7.13
C ALA A 18 19.08 25.44 8.66
N THR A 19 18.83 26.61 9.21
CA THR A 19 18.56 26.80 10.63
C THR A 19 17.15 26.30 10.93
N VAL A 20 16.99 25.53 11.99
CA VAL A 20 15.68 24.99 12.45
C VAL A 20 15.34 25.55 13.83
N ASP A 21 14.07 25.79 14.06
CA ASP A 21 13.56 26.41 15.28
C ASP A 21 12.92 25.35 16.20
N GLY A 22 13.78 24.52 16.81
CA GLY A 22 13.36 23.53 17.78
C GLY A 22 13.16 22.13 17.24
N LEU A 23 12.73 21.24 18.13
CA LEU A 23 12.67 19.81 17.86
C LEU A 23 11.71 19.44 16.71
N GLN A 24 10.59 20.14 16.60
CA GLN A 24 9.57 19.79 15.58
C GLN A 24 10.08 20.05 14.15
N ASP A 25 10.77 21.18 13.94
CA ASP A 25 11.38 21.50 12.65
C ASP A 25 12.55 20.55 12.34
N GLU A 26 13.29 20.10 13.37
CA GLU A 26 14.39 19.15 13.23
C GLU A 26 13.87 17.75 12.80
N VAL A 27 12.73 17.32 13.35
CA VAL A 27 12.04 16.09 12.94
C VAL A 27 11.60 16.17 11.49
N ASP A 28 10.95 17.27 11.10
CA ASP A 28 10.49 17.49 9.74
C ASP A 28 11.66 17.57 8.74
N ARG A 29 12.74 18.25 9.09
CA ARG A 29 13.99 18.31 8.30
C ARG A 29 14.59 16.91 8.11
N THR A 30 14.64 16.12 9.17
CA THR A 30 15.21 14.76 9.14
C THR A 30 14.37 13.83 8.25
N ALA A 31 13.05 13.91 8.33
CA ALA A 31 12.15 13.17 7.46
C ALA A 31 12.38 13.52 5.97
N LEU A 32 12.45 14.80 5.66
CA LEU A 32 12.67 15.28 4.29
C LEU A 32 14.06 14.90 3.77
N LEU A 33 15.10 15.00 4.59
CA LEU A 33 16.45 14.56 4.23
C LEU A 33 16.50 13.04 3.96
N GLY A 34 15.79 12.23 4.74
CA GLY A 34 15.65 10.80 4.51
C GLY A 34 15.08 10.52 3.12
N GLU A 35 13.95 11.14 2.80
CA GLU A 35 13.30 11.02 1.48
C GLU A 35 14.23 11.42 0.34
N ILE A 36 14.89 12.57 0.45
CA ILE A 36 15.85 13.04 -0.58
C ILE A 36 17.01 12.06 -0.76
N ARG A 37 17.55 11.51 0.32
CA ARG A 37 18.65 10.52 0.26
C ARG A 37 18.22 9.25 -0.45
N VAL A 38 17.01 8.75 -0.16
CA VAL A 38 16.43 7.59 -0.84
C VAL A 38 16.29 7.86 -2.35
N GLN A 39 15.75 9.02 -2.73
CA GLN A 39 15.60 9.39 -4.14
C GLN A 39 16.97 9.53 -4.83
N ILE A 40 17.97 10.11 -4.18
CA ILE A 40 19.34 10.18 -4.74
C ILE A 40 19.90 8.77 -4.95
N ASN A 41 19.78 7.89 -3.95
CA ASN A 41 20.24 6.49 -4.04
C ASN A 41 19.54 5.76 -5.19
N ARG A 42 18.21 5.90 -5.28
CA ARG A 42 17.39 5.30 -6.33
C ARG A 42 17.87 5.68 -7.73
N PHE A 43 18.13 6.96 -8.00
CA PHE A 43 18.52 7.41 -9.34
C PHE A 43 20.00 7.25 -9.66
N VAL A 44 20.88 7.24 -8.65
CA VAL A 44 22.33 7.21 -8.86
C VAL A 44 22.92 5.80 -8.71
N ILE A 45 22.42 5.01 -7.77
CA ILE A 45 22.95 3.69 -7.42
C ILE A 45 22.07 2.58 -7.99
N GLU A 46 20.79 2.52 -7.60
CA GLU A 46 19.89 1.44 -8.02
C GLU A 46 19.49 1.54 -9.49
N LYS A 47 19.30 2.75 -9.99
CA LYS A 47 18.98 3.07 -11.39
C LYS A 47 17.80 2.28 -11.97
N PRO A 48 16.61 2.29 -11.33
CA PRO A 48 15.43 1.58 -11.84
C PRO A 48 15.06 2.00 -13.27
N HIS A 49 15.33 3.24 -13.65
CA HIS A 49 15.11 3.72 -15.01
C HIS A 49 15.93 2.99 -16.09
N GLN A 50 17.05 2.31 -15.71
CA GLN A 50 17.86 1.50 -16.63
C GLN A 50 17.49 0.02 -16.54
N LYS A 51 17.13 -0.49 -15.34
CA LYS A 51 17.01 -1.92 -15.06
C LYS A 51 15.59 -2.43 -14.85
N ASN A 52 14.61 -1.53 -14.76
CA ASN A 52 13.24 -1.91 -14.47
C ASN A 52 12.24 -1.24 -15.42
N PRO A 53 11.69 -1.97 -16.40
CA PRO A 53 10.71 -1.41 -17.33
C PRO A 53 9.44 -0.92 -16.63
N GLN A 54 9.05 -1.55 -15.50
CA GLN A 54 7.89 -1.17 -14.70
C GLN A 54 7.98 0.29 -14.20
N PHE A 55 9.21 0.76 -13.89
CA PHE A 55 9.43 2.16 -13.47
C PHE A 55 8.85 3.19 -14.45
N TRP A 56 8.95 2.94 -15.75
CA TRP A 56 8.44 3.84 -16.78
C TRP A 56 6.94 3.73 -16.95
N LEU A 57 6.42 2.51 -16.89
CA LEU A 57 4.98 2.24 -16.98
C LEU A 57 4.24 2.83 -15.78
N ASP A 58 4.71 2.62 -14.54
CA ASP A 58 4.11 3.19 -13.35
C ASP A 58 4.00 4.72 -13.48
N HIS A 59 5.08 5.36 -13.94
CA HIS A 59 5.11 6.82 -14.07
C HIS A 59 4.03 7.37 -15.02
N VAL A 60 3.79 6.73 -16.15
CA VAL A 60 2.80 7.21 -17.14
C VAL A 60 1.39 6.76 -16.81
N LEU A 61 1.21 5.52 -16.34
CA LEU A 61 -0.11 4.94 -16.09
C LEU A 61 -0.77 5.48 -14.81
N GLU A 62 0.00 5.66 -13.72
CA GLU A 62 -0.52 6.26 -12.49
C GLU A 62 -1.10 7.66 -12.76
N GLY A 63 -0.40 8.44 -13.58
CA GLY A 63 -0.87 9.76 -13.98
C GLY A 63 -2.23 9.73 -14.71
N LEU A 64 -2.49 8.73 -15.53
CA LEU A 64 -3.77 8.54 -16.23
C LEU A 64 -4.85 8.02 -15.27
N TYR A 65 -4.52 7.03 -14.44
CA TYR A 65 -5.43 6.49 -13.42
C TYR A 65 -5.97 7.57 -12.49
N LEU A 66 -5.09 8.45 -11.99
CA LEU A 66 -5.49 9.53 -11.10
C LEU A 66 -6.50 10.51 -11.72
N LEU A 67 -6.57 10.64 -13.05
CA LEU A 67 -7.60 11.46 -13.70
C LEU A 67 -8.99 10.81 -13.62
N LEU A 68 -9.06 9.49 -13.68
CA LEU A 68 -10.33 8.75 -13.58
C LEU A 68 -10.96 8.83 -12.19
N VAL A 69 -10.13 8.87 -11.15
CA VAL A 69 -10.59 8.88 -9.74
C VAL A 69 -10.75 10.29 -9.14
N ARG A 70 -10.40 11.34 -9.89
CA ARG A 70 -10.52 12.71 -9.38
C ARG A 70 -11.94 13.24 -9.47
N THR A 71 -12.41 13.80 -8.37
CA THR A 71 -13.74 14.43 -8.24
C THR A 71 -13.67 15.96 -8.02
N ASP A 72 -12.47 16.49 -7.76
CA ASP A 72 -12.23 17.87 -7.33
C ASP A 72 -11.90 18.83 -8.49
N ARG A 73 -12.01 18.39 -9.74
CA ARG A 73 -11.65 19.18 -10.94
C ARG A 73 -12.80 19.27 -11.92
N SER A 74 -12.84 20.37 -12.67
CA SER A 74 -13.82 20.51 -13.75
C SER A 74 -13.54 19.53 -14.90
N GLU A 75 -14.59 19.05 -15.55
CA GLU A 75 -14.49 18.16 -16.71
C GLU A 75 -13.53 18.69 -17.78
N LYS A 76 -13.65 19.97 -18.10
CA LYS A 76 -12.74 20.64 -19.06
C LYS A 76 -11.26 20.51 -18.68
N HIS A 77 -10.95 20.63 -17.38
CA HIS A 77 -9.57 20.48 -16.89
C HIS A 77 -9.11 19.03 -17.00
N LEU A 78 -9.98 18.07 -16.68
CA LEU A 78 -9.66 16.64 -16.77
C LEU A 78 -9.42 16.20 -18.21
N VAL A 79 -10.26 16.65 -19.16
CA VAL A 79 -10.08 16.40 -20.60
C VAL A 79 -8.74 16.95 -21.08
N SER A 80 -8.42 18.21 -20.79
CA SER A 80 -7.14 18.82 -21.18
C SER A 80 -5.94 18.04 -20.59
N ALA A 81 -6.01 17.68 -19.30
CA ALA A 81 -4.94 16.93 -18.64
C ALA A 81 -4.80 15.50 -19.18
N ALA A 82 -5.89 14.85 -19.56
CA ALA A 82 -5.88 13.54 -20.23
C ALA A 82 -5.20 13.62 -21.60
N THR A 83 -5.59 14.58 -22.42
CA THR A 83 -4.99 14.82 -23.74
C THR A 83 -3.49 15.08 -23.64
N ASP A 84 -3.07 15.94 -22.70
CA ASP A 84 -1.65 16.28 -22.53
C ASP A 84 -0.82 15.06 -22.08
N ARG A 85 -1.33 14.25 -21.16
CA ARG A 85 -0.64 13.04 -20.65
C ARG A 85 -0.57 11.96 -21.72
N LEU A 86 -1.64 11.72 -22.48
CA LEU A 86 -1.65 10.77 -23.57
C LEU A 86 -0.67 11.19 -24.68
N ARG A 87 -0.60 12.48 -25.01
CA ARG A 87 0.34 13.03 -25.99
C ARG A 87 1.80 12.90 -25.56
N ASP A 88 2.10 12.99 -24.26
CA ASP A 88 3.48 12.88 -23.75
C ASP A 88 3.93 11.41 -23.56
N LEU A 89 3.01 10.47 -23.43
CA LEU A 89 3.28 9.05 -23.18
C LEU A 89 4.23 8.43 -24.22
N PRO A 90 4.04 8.61 -25.57
CA PRO A 90 4.96 8.07 -26.56
C PRO A 90 6.40 8.55 -26.39
N ARG A 91 6.61 9.83 -26.04
CA ARG A 91 7.92 10.39 -25.77
C ARG A 91 8.59 9.70 -24.59
N VAL A 92 7.86 9.52 -23.46
CA VAL A 92 8.38 8.88 -22.25
C VAL A 92 8.75 7.42 -22.52
N LEU A 93 7.91 6.68 -23.25
CA LEU A 93 8.19 5.28 -23.60
C LEU A 93 9.32 5.16 -24.63
N SER A 94 9.53 6.15 -25.51
CA SER A 94 10.71 6.20 -26.39
C SER A 94 12.00 6.36 -25.56
N GLU A 95 12.01 7.25 -24.55
CA GLU A 95 13.14 7.37 -23.62
C GLU A 95 13.39 6.06 -22.85
N ALA A 96 12.32 5.33 -22.47
CA ALA A 96 12.44 4.01 -21.85
C ALA A 96 13.17 3.02 -22.75
N LYS A 97 12.76 2.92 -24.02
CA LYS A 97 13.38 2.00 -25.00
C LYS A 97 14.87 2.29 -25.25
N GLU A 98 15.29 3.55 -25.16
CA GLU A 98 16.68 3.98 -25.32
C GLU A 98 17.53 3.78 -24.04
N THR A 99 16.87 3.68 -22.88
CA THR A 99 17.55 3.71 -21.56
C THR A 99 17.66 2.33 -20.92
N LEU A 100 16.67 1.45 -21.19
CA LEU A 100 16.60 0.13 -20.57
C LEU A 100 17.73 -0.78 -21.06
N GLU A 101 18.42 -1.43 -20.12
CA GLU A 101 19.52 -2.36 -20.35
C GLU A 101 19.64 -3.38 -19.22
N ASP A 102 19.97 -4.62 -19.54
CA ASP A 102 20.25 -5.68 -18.56
C ASP A 102 19.14 -5.81 -17.48
N CYS A 103 17.89 -5.91 -17.93
CA CYS A 103 16.72 -5.99 -17.05
C CYS A 103 16.51 -7.42 -16.54
N PRO A 104 16.21 -7.64 -15.26
CA PRO A 104 15.79 -8.94 -14.73
C PRO A 104 14.53 -9.47 -15.42
N GLN A 105 14.52 -10.76 -15.78
CA GLN A 105 13.40 -11.37 -16.53
C GLN A 105 12.04 -11.18 -15.85
N ILE A 106 11.99 -11.37 -14.53
CA ILE A 106 10.72 -11.24 -13.78
C ILE A 106 10.13 -9.81 -13.84
N LEU A 107 10.99 -8.78 -13.90
CA LEU A 107 10.56 -7.39 -14.03
C LEU A 107 10.09 -7.10 -15.47
N VAL A 108 10.73 -7.73 -16.45
CA VAL A 108 10.31 -7.67 -17.86
C VAL A 108 8.94 -8.34 -18.04
N ASP A 109 8.75 -9.54 -17.52
CA ASP A 109 7.48 -10.28 -17.58
C ASP A 109 6.34 -9.51 -16.88
N THR A 110 6.65 -8.85 -15.77
CA THR A 110 5.70 -8.00 -15.07
C THR A 110 5.31 -6.79 -15.90
N ALA A 111 6.31 -6.12 -16.49
CA ALA A 111 6.09 -4.93 -17.32
C ALA A 111 5.27 -5.24 -18.59
N ILE A 112 5.46 -6.41 -19.22
CA ILE A 112 4.64 -6.84 -20.36
C ILE A 112 3.15 -6.93 -19.97
N LYS A 113 2.87 -7.52 -18.79
CA LYS A 113 1.49 -7.59 -18.27
C LYS A 113 0.92 -6.21 -17.96
N THR A 114 1.74 -5.36 -17.34
CA THR A 114 1.35 -3.97 -17.02
C THR A 114 1.11 -3.17 -18.28
N ALA A 115 1.91 -3.33 -19.34
CA ALA A 115 1.69 -2.64 -20.62
C ALA A 115 0.35 -3.03 -21.24
N ALA A 116 -0.02 -4.33 -21.19
CA ALA A 116 -1.33 -4.79 -21.68
C ALA A 116 -2.49 -4.17 -20.87
N GLY A 117 -2.41 -4.13 -19.54
CA GLY A 117 -3.37 -3.39 -18.70
C GLY A 117 -3.36 -1.88 -18.95
N GLY A 118 -2.19 -1.32 -19.29
CA GLY A 118 -2.03 0.08 -19.67
C GLY A 118 -2.77 0.44 -20.97
N GLU A 119 -2.81 -0.46 -21.95
CA GLU A 119 -3.63 -0.25 -23.15
C GLU A 119 -5.12 -0.13 -22.81
N GLU A 120 -5.60 -0.98 -21.89
CA GLU A 120 -6.98 -0.89 -21.42
C GLU A 120 -7.24 0.43 -20.70
N LEU A 121 -6.34 0.85 -19.81
CA LEU A 121 -6.43 2.13 -19.12
C LEU A 121 -6.48 3.32 -20.11
N VAL A 122 -5.67 3.30 -21.18
CA VAL A 122 -5.70 4.35 -22.22
C VAL A 122 -7.07 4.38 -22.90
N ARG A 123 -7.64 3.22 -23.27
CA ARG A 123 -9.00 3.14 -23.84
C ARG A 123 -10.04 3.69 -22.87
N LEU A 124 -9.97 3.30 -21.58
CA LEU A 124 -10.88 3.79 -20.54
C LEU A 124 -10.81 5.32 -20.37
N VAL A 125 -9.60 5.90 -20.38
CA VAL A 125 -9.40 7.36 -20.31
C VAL A 125 -9.97 8.03 -21.54
N SER A 126 -9.73 7.48 -22.72
CA SER A 126 -10.26 7.99 -23.97
C SER A 126 -11.79 7.97 -23.97
N ASP A 127 -12.40 6.84 -23.63
CA ASP A 127 -13.87 6.68 -23.59
C ASP A 127 -14.52 7.60 -22.54
N ARG A 128 -13.91 7.72 -21.37
CA ARG A 128 -14.42 8.55 -20.26
C ARG A 128 -14.46 10.03 -20.60
N PHE A 129 -13.46 10.53 -21.36
CA PHE A 129 -13.27 11.96 -21.62
C PHE A 129 -13.53 12.35 -23.08
N SER A 130 -13.85 11.39 -23.98
CA SER A 130 -14.20 11.71 -25.35
C SER A 130 -15.49 12.53 -25.45
N SER A 131 -15.48 13.54 -26.29
CA SER A 131 -16.67 14.23 -26.72
C SER A 131 -16.73 14.19 -28.26
N SER A 132 -17.92 14.29 -28.82
CA SER A 132 -18.13 14.26 -30.28
C SER A 132 -17.42 15.38 -31.07
N GLU A 133 -16.72 16.28 -30.38
CA GLU A 133 -16.03 17.45 -30.92
C GLU A 133 -14.51 17.42 -30.66
N ASP A 134 -13.95 16.38 -30.00
CA ASP A 134 -12.53 16.36 -29.59
C ASP A 134 -11.72 15.29 -30.33
N ASP A 135 -11.28 15.63 -31.57
CA ASP A 135 -10.38 14.79 -32.37
C ASP A 135 -8.97 14.64 -31.75
N GLU A 136 -8.54 15.59 -30.90
CA GLU A 136 -7.18 15.60 -30.33
C GLU A 136 -6.96 14.52 -29.26
N LEU A 137 -7.95 14.27 -28.41
CA LEU A 137 -7.89 13.22 -27.40
C LEU A 137 -7.81 11.84 -28.03
N GLY A 138 -8.67 11.57 -29.03
CA GLY A 138 -8.67 10.30 -29.74
C GLY A 138 -7.35 10.03 -30.47
N ALA A 139 -6.80 11.03 -31.18
CA ALA A 139 -5.50 10.91 -31.81
C ALA A 139 -4.36 10.65 -30.82
N ALA A 140 -4.34 11.34 -29.69
CA ALA A 140 -3.34 11.11 -28.64
C ALA A 140 -3.48 9.72 -28.01
N ALA A 141 -4.69 9.19 -27.86
CA ALA A 141 -4.92 7.83 -27.36
C ALA A 141 -4.39 6.77 -28.34
N GLU A 142 -4.62 6.92 -29.64
CA GLU A 142 -4.09 6.01 -30.65
C GLU A 142 -2.55 5.99 -30.66
N GLU A 143 -1.91 7.15 -30.57
CA GLU A 143 -0.44 7.24 -30.46
C GLU A 143 0.08 6.59 -29.16
N ALA A 144 -0.62 6.77 -28.03
CA ALA A 144 -0.29 6.15 -26.75
C ALA A 144 -0.42 4.61 -26.81
N LEU A 145 -1.50 4.09 -27.41
CA LEU A 145 -1.69 2.65 -27.62
C LEU A 145 -0.57 2.05 -28.50
N SER A 146 -0.22 2.72 -29.58
CA SER A 146 0.89 2.28 -30.44
C SER A 146 2.21 2.23 -29.67
N ALA A 147 2.50 3.24 -28.84
CA ALA A 147 3.74 3.29 -28.06
C ALA A 147 3.81 2.20 -26.98
N LEU A 148 2.69 1.86 -26.33
CA LEU A 148 2.59 0.74 -25.38
C LEU A 148 2.82 -0.60 -26.09
N GLY A 149 2.19 -0.82 -27.24
CA GLY A 149 2.39 -2.01 -28.07
C GLY A 149 3.83 -2.18 -28.55
N ASP A 150 4.47 -1.09 -28.97
CA ASP A 150 5.89 -1.07 -29.36
C ASP A 150 6.83 -1.44 -28.19
N LEU A 151 6.58 -0.88 -26.98
CA LEU A 151 7.34 -1.22 -25.79
C LEU A 151 7.14 -2.70 -25.43
N SER A 152 5.89 -3.18 -25.41
CA SER A 152 5.55 -4.58 -25.12
C SER A 152 6.23 -5.54 -26.09
N SER A 153 6.25 -5.20 -27.39
CA SER A 153 6.93 -5.98 -28.42
C SER A 153 8.44 -6.06 -28.19
N MET A 154 9.09 -4.91 -27.94
CA MET A 154 10.52 -4.85 -27.65
C MET A 154 10.89 -5.68 -26.40
N LEU A 155 10.07 -5.60 -25.34
CA LEU A 155 10.26 -6.38 -24.12
C LEU A 155 10.11 -7.88 -24.39
N SER A 156 9.11 -8.29 -25.19
CA SER A 156 8.85 -9.69 -25.56
C SER A 156 9.94 -10.29 -26.46
N GLU A 157 10.61 -9.48 -27.27
CA GLU A 157 11.75 -9.89 -28.10
C GLU A 157 13.01 -10.12 -27.26
N GLY A 158 13.01 -9.80 -25.98
CA GLY A 158 14.15 -10.00 -25.07
C GLY A 158 15.33 -9.09 -25.29
N VAL A 159 15.16 -7.99 -26.06
CA VAL A 159 16.25 -7.07 -26.43
C VAL A 159 16.95 -6.45 -25.21
N VAL A 160 16.18 -6.18 -24.15
CA VAL A 160 16.69 -5.55 -22.92
C VAL A 160 16.88 -6.54 -21.76
N THR A 161 16.47 -7.80 -21.92
CA THR A 161 16.62 -8.82 -20.88
C THR A 161 18.11 -9.20 -20.73
N GLY A 162 18.58 -9.22 -19.49
CA GLY A 162 19.96 -9.52 -19.17
C GLY A 162 20.11 -10.52 -18.03
N ASN A 163 21.29 -10.56 -17.47
CA ASN A 163 21.60 -11.42 -16.33
C ASN A 163 21.52 -10.70 -14.97
N ALA A 164 21.01 -9.47 -14.94
CA ALA A 164 20.84 -8.75 -13.70
C ALA A 164 19.83 -9.45 -12.80
N GLU A 165 20.12 -9.47 -11.52
CA GLU A 165 19.21 -9.95 -10.50
C GLU A 165 18.27 -8.82 -10.09
N PHE A 166 17.01 -9.16 -9.74
CA PHE A 166 16.07 -8.20 -9.14
C PHE A 166 16.42 -7.93 -7.68
N ALA A 167 17.11 -8.84 -7.01
CA ALA A 167 17.56 -8.71 -5.63
C ALA A 167 18.55 -7.55 -5.48
N ILE A 168 18.27 -6.64 -4.55
CA ILE A 168 19.09 -5.43 -4.35
C ILE A 168 20.28 -5.66 -3.42
N GLY A 169 20.34 -6.79 -2.74
CA GLY A 169 21.40 -7.14 -1.77
C GLY A 169 21.17 -6.50 -0.38
N GLU A 170 21.86 -7.05 0.62
CA GLU A 170 21.67 -6.67 2.02
C GLU A 170 22.07 -5.20 2.29
N GLU A 171 23.12 -4.69 1.67
CA GLU A 171 23.58 -3.32 1.87
C GLU A 171 22.52 -2.29 1.39
N ALA A 172 22.00 -2.47 0.18
CA ALA A 172 20.98 -1.60 -0.37
C ALA A 172 19.64 -1.75 0.37
N PHE A 173 19.31 -2.96 0.80
CA PHE A 173 18.12 -3.21 1.61
C PHE A 173 18.21 -2.50 2.97
N ASN A 174 19.34 -2.63 3.69
CA ASN A 174 19.58 -1.94 4.95
C ASN A 174 19.62 -0.40 4.77
N PHE A 175 20.10 0.09 3.64
CA PHE A 175 20.03 1.52 3.31
C PHE A 175 18.58 2.00 3.26
N ARG A 176 17.68 1.24 2.61
CA ARG A 176 16.25 1.56 2.59
C ARG A 176 15.62 1.49 3.98
N LEU A 177 15.91 0.44 4.75
CA LEU A 177 15.43 0.34 6.14
C LEU A 177 15.77 1.60 6.94
N HIS A 178 17.03 2.07 6.80
CA HIS A 178 17.52 3.20 7.58
C HIS A 178 16.98 4.55 7.11
N TYR A 179 16.95 4.82 5.80
CA TYR A 179 16.63 6.15 5.28
C TYR A 179 15.18 6.30 4.83
N GLU A 180 14.56 5.26 4.27
CA GLU A 180 13.17 5.27 3.81
C GLU A 180 12.20 5.08 4.97
N HIS A 181 12.51 4.13 5.87
CA HIS A 181 11.66 3.78 7.00
C HIS A 181 12.16 4.30 8.34
N ALA A 182 13.33 4.93 8.36
CA ALA A 182 14.04 5.40 9.55
C ALA A 182 14.19 4.30 10.63
N LEU A 183 14.29 3.04 10.22
CA LEU A 183 14.47 1.89 11.10
C LEU A 183 15.93 1.69 11.48
N ASN A 184 16.20 1.55 12.76
CA ASN A 184 17.50 1.15 13.26
C ASN A 184 17.57 -0.39 13.43
N ARG A 185 17.25 -1.10 12.35
CA ARG A 185 17.19 -2.56 12.27
C ARG A 185 17.81 -3.03 10.97
N THR A 186 18.39 -4.21 10.99
CA THR A 186 19.00 -4.85 9.83
C THR A 186 18.09 -5.94 9.23
N ALA A 187 18.32 -6.27 7.97
CA ALA A 187 17.59 -7.34 7.29
C ALA A 187 17.66 -8.68 8.06
N PRO A 188 18.83 -9.13 8.60
CA PRO A 188 18.88 -10.34 9.43
C PRO A 188 18.06 -10.29 10.71
N GLU A 189 17.91 -9.12 11.34
CA GLU A 189 17.06 -8.97 12.53
C GLU A 189 15.59 -9.03 12.17
N LEU A 190 15.18 -8.40 11.06
CA LEU A 190 13.79 -8.46 10.58
C LEU A 190 13.43 -9.86 10.10
N TRP A 191 14.35 -10.58 9.45
CA TRP A 191 14.16 -12.00 9.11
C TRP A 191 13.81 -12.84 10.34
N ARG A 192 14.59 -12.72 11.42
CA ARG A 192 14.32 -13.46 12.68
C ARG A 192 13.01 -13.06 13.32
N TYR A 193 12.71 -11.76 13.31
CA TYR A 193 11.43 -11.25 13.80
C TYR A 193 10.25 -11.82 13.00
N GLY A 194 10.34 -11.83 11.66
CA GLY A 194 9.30 -12.40 10.80
C GLY A 194 9.04 -13.87 11.09
N LEU A 195 10.10 -14.69 11.24
CA LEU A 195 9.96 -16.11 11.59
C LEU A 195 9.29 -16.30 12.97
N SER A 196 9.75 -15.53 13.97
CA SER A 196 9.15 -15.60 15.32
C SER A 196 7.68 -15.19 15.33
N LEU A 197 7.34 -14.15 14.56
CA LEU A 197 5.93 -13.69 14.47
C LEU A 197 5.04 -14.70 13.75
N ILE A 198 5.56 -15.39 12.72
CA ILE A 198 4.81 -16.47 12.05
C ILE A 198 4.47 -17.57 13.05
N ASP A 199 5.48 -18.07 13.81
CA ASP A 199 5.27 -19.15 14.79
C ASP A 199 4.30 -18.73 15.92
N GLU A 200 4.39 -17.47 16.37
CA GLU A 200 3.47 -16.89 17.37
C GLU A 200 2.01 -16.89 16.84
N VAL A 201 1.81 -16.32 15.66
CA VAL A 201 0.45 -16.15 15.08
C VAL A 201 -0.17 -17.51 14.69
N GLU A 202 0.62 -18.46 14.17
CA GLU A 202 0.12 -19.82 13.93
C GLU A 202 -0.33 -20.48 15.24
N GLY A 203 0.41 -20.30 16.34
CA GLY A 203 0.00 -20.76 17.67
C GLY A 203 -1.32 -20.15 18.13
N GLU A 204 -1.50 -18.83 17.94
CA GLU A 204 -2.76 -18.13 18.27
C GLU A 204 -3.94 -18.66 17.41
N LEU A 205 -3.72 -18.88 16.11
CA LEU A 205 -4.74 -19.42 15.19
C LEU A 205 -5.20 -20.82 15.63
N GLU A 206 -4.26 -21.68 16.05
CA GLU A 206 -4.58 -23.00 16.59
C GLU A 206 -5.37 -22.94 17.90
N GLU A 207 -5.07 -21.95 18.76
CA GLU A 207 -5.82 -21.73 20.00
C GLU A 207 -7.25 -21.25 19.73
N ILE A 208 -7.41 -20.30 18.80
CA ILE A 208 -8.72 -19.81 18.40
C ILE A 208 -9.56 -20.92 17.78
N ALA A 209 -9.00 -21.70 16.83
CA ALA A 209 -9.70 -22.82 16.21
C ALA A 209 -10.16 -23.85 17.24
N ARG A 210 -9.32 -24.20 18.21
CA ARG A 210 -9.71 -25.09 19.32
C ARG A 210 -10.84 -24.52 20.18
N ALA A 211 -10.87 -23.21 20.38
CA ALA A 211 -11.93 -22.55 21.16
C ALA A 211 -13.30 -22.61 20.45
N THR A 212 -13.34 -22.65 19.11
CA THR A 212 -14.58 -22.88 18.32
C THR A 212 -15.07 -24.34 18.41
N LYS A 213 -14.27 -25.27 18.98
CA LYS A 213 -14.50 -26.72 18.99
C LYS A 213 -14.46 -27.37 17.60
N PHE A 214 -13.88 -26.71 16.63
CA PHE A 214 -13.64 -27.26 15.30
C PHE A 214 -12.65 -28.43 15.39
N ALA A 215 -12.92 -29.53 14.68
CA ALA A 215 -12.13 -30.76 14.77
C ALA A 215 -11.03 -30.89 13.70
N GLY A 216 -10.65 -29.77 13.03
CA GLY A 216 -9.66 -29.72 11.96
C GLY A 216 -8.54 -28.72 12.25
N HIS A 217 -7.71 -28.50 11.24
CA HIS A 217 -6.72 -27.43 11.24
C HIS A 217 -7.41 -26.07 11.09
N TRP A 218 -6.84 -24.98 11.66
CA TRP A 218 -7.43 -23.66 11.57
C TRP A 218 -7.72 -23.21 10.12
N SER A 219 -6.89 -23.62 9.15
CA SER A 219 -7.11 -23.28 7.74
C SER A 219 -8.36 -23.93 7.14
N ASP A 220 -8.73 -25.14 7.61
CA ASP A 220 -9.96 -25.81 7.17
C ASP A 220 -11.18 -25.07 7.70
N LEU A 221 -11.10 -24.58 8.96
CA LEU A 221 -12.13 -23.71 9.54
C LEU A 221 -12.28 -22.41 8.75
N VAL A 222 -11.17 -21.75 8.36
CA VAL A 222 -11.20 -20.54 7.53
C VAL A 222 -11.88 -20.82 6.19
N SER A 223 -11.56 -21.95 5.55
CA SER A 223 -12.18 -22.35 4.28
C SER A 223 -13.70 -22.58 4.42
N GLU A 224 -14.14 -23.19 5.53
CA GLU A 224 -15.56 -23.38 5.81
C GLU A 224 -16.28 -22.04 6.06
N LEU A 225 -15.68 -21.15 6.85
CA LEU A 225 -16.27 -19.85 7.19
C LEU A 225 -16.32 -18.88 5.99
N ARG A 226 -15.48 -19.05 4.98
CA ARG A 226 -15.54 -18.26 3.74
C ARG A 226 -16.80 -18.52 2.91
N GLU A 227 -17.48 -19.64 3.13
CA GLU A 227 -18.79 -19.90 2.52
C GLU A 227 -19.90 -18.96 3.08
N GLU A 228 -19.63 -18.29 4.20
CA GLU A 228 -20.55 -17.35 4.83
C GLU A 228 -20.28 -15.92 4.34
N HIS A 229 -20.72 -15.58 3.15
CA HIS A 229 -20.51 -14.27 2.52
C HIS A 229 -21.83 -13.59 2.14
N PRO A 230 -21.82 -12.25 1.96
CA PRO A 230 -22.98 -11.51 1.45
C PRO A 230 -23.29 -11.91 0.00
N ALA A 231 -24.55 -11.80 -0.38
CA ALA A 231 -24.90 -11.82 -1.80
C ALA A 231 -24.29 -10.60 -2.52
N ALA A 232 -24.07 -10.72 -3.83
CA ALA A 232 -23.42 -9.65 -4.59
C ALA A 232 -24.13 -8.29 -4.37
N GLU A 233 -25.43 -8.23 -4.48
CA GLU A 233 -26.25 -7.02 -4.31
C GLU A 233 -26.22 -6.42 -2.89
N GLU A 234 -25.77 -7.17 -1.88
CA GLU A 234 -25.67 -6.74 -0.48
C GLU A 234 -24.25 -6.29 -0.11
N LEU A 235 -23.25 -6.55 -0.94
CA LEU A 235 -21.84 -6.41 -0.61
C LEU A 235 -21.45 -4.97 -0.26
N VAL A 236 -21.90 -3.98 -1.03
CA VAL A 236 -21.63 -2.55 -0.77
C VAL A 236 -22.24 -2.11 0.55
N ASP A 237 -23.50 -2.52 0.81
CA ASP A 237 -24.21 -2.19 2.05
C ASP A 237 -23.57 -2.89 3.27
N ALA A 238 -23.06 -4.11 3.10
CA ALA A 238 -22.34 -4.83 4.15
C ALA A 238 -21.07 -4.07 4.57
N TYR A 239 -20.23 -3.63 3.62
CA TYR A 239 -19.06 -2.80 3.92
C TYR A 239 -19.45 -1.45 4.52
N ALA A 240 -20.46 -0.76 3.98
CA ALA A 240 -20.93 0.52 4.51
C ALA A 240 -21.44 0.39 5.96
N SER A 241 -22.08 -0.74 6.28
CA SER A 241 -22.53 -1.04 7.64
C SER A 241 -21.37 -1.27 8.60
N GLU A 242 -20.38 -2.06 8.20
CA GLU A 242 -19.19 -2.34 9.02
C GLU A 242 -18.34 -1.07 9.23
N MET A 243 -18.14 -0.23 8.21
CA MET A 243 -17.42 1.05 8.36
C MET A 243 -18.14 2.01 9.30
N ARG A 244 -19.47 2.08 9.23
CA ARG A 244 -20.27 2.87 10.16
C ARG A 244 -20.15 2.33 11.58
N ARG A 245 -20.27 1.02 11.78
CA ARG A 245 -20.08 0.34 13.08
C ARG A 245 -18.69 0.63 13.66
N ALA A 246 -17.65 0.57 12.84
CA ALA A 246 -16.29 0.89 13.27
C ALA A 246 -16.15 2.36 13.70
N MET A 247 -16.68 3.31 12.92
CA MET A 247 -16.69 4.74 13.26
C MET A 247 -17.43 5.00 14.59
N GLU A 248 -18.65 4.45 14.74
CA GLU A 248 -19.44 4.59 15.96
C GLU A 248 -18.73 4.01 17.17
N PHE A 249 -18.05 2.87 17.02
CA PHE A 249 -17.27 2.26 18.09
C PHE A 249 -16.06 3.11 18.50
N VAL A 250 -15.33 3.70 17.52
CA VAL A 250 -14.22 4.63 17.77
C VAL A 250 -14.68 5.83 18.61
N VAL A 251 -15.83 6.42 18.26
CA VAL A 251 -16.40 7.57 18.97
C VAL A 251 -16.89 7.18 20.37
N ALA A 252 -17.63 6.06 20.47
CA ALA A 252 -18.22 5.63 21.75
C ALA A 252 -17.17 5.25 22.81
N ASN A 253 -15.98 4.82 22.40
CA ASN A 253 -14.90 4.40 23.29
C ASN A 253 -13.75 5.42 23.37
N ASP A 254 -13.92 6.63 22.86
CA ASP A 254 -12.90 7.70 22.86
C ASP A 254 -11.52 7.21 22.32
N ILE A 255 -11.56 6.40 21.26
CA ILE A 255 -10.35 5.80 20.68
C ILE A 255 -9.55 6.82 19.91
N ALA A 256 -10.21 7.59 19.02
CA ALA A 256 -9.57 8.63 18.22
C ALA A 256 -10.57 9.74 17.84
N LEU A 257 -10.04 10.94 17.58
CA LEU A 257 -10.85 12.03 17.02
C LEU A 257 -11.16 11.74 15.55
N ILE A 258 -12.42 11.86 15.18
CA ILE A 258 -12.81 11.77 13.77
C ILE A 258 -12.46 13.10 13.08
N PRO A 259 -11.59 13.10 12.07
CA PRO A 259 -11.27 14.33 11.33
C PRO A 259 -12.45 14.81 10.48
N ASP A 260 -12.43 16.09 10.13
CA ASP A 260 -13.43 16.64 9.20
C ASP A 260 -13.27 15.99 7.82
N GLY A 261 -14.36 15.40 7.32
CA GLY A 261 -14.44 14.65 6.07
C GLY A 261 -15.37 13.46 6.20
N ARG A 262 -15.59 12.76 5.10
CA ARG A 262 -16.46 11.58 5.06
C ARG A 262 -15.84 10.45 4.23
N LEU A 263 -16.33 9.24 4.46
CA LEU A 263 -16.01 8.06 3.67
C LEU A 263 -17.30 7.55 3.02
N ASP A 264 -17.31 7.50 1.71
CA ASP A 264 -18.39 6.91 0.95
C ASP A 264 -17.97 5.53 0.46
N VAL A 265 -18.78 4.52 0.74
CA VAL A 265 -18.62 3.16 0.19
C VAL A 265 -19.44 3.09 -1.08
N VAL A 266 -18.79 2.77 -2.18
CA VAL A 266 -19.40 2.81 -3.50
C VAL A 266 -19.00 1.58 -4.33
N GLU A 267 -19.88 1.16 -5.21
CA GLU A 267 -19.52 0.16 -6.22
C GLU A 267 -18.40 0.70 -7.12
N THR A 268 -17.42 -0.15 -7.41
CA THR A 268 -16.36 0.21 -8.36
C THR A 268 -16.97 0.50 -9.74
N PRO A 269 -16.83 1.71 -10.27
CA PRO A 269 -17.31 2.03 -11.61
C PRO A 269 -16.81 1.02 -12.63
N GLY A 270 -17.63 0.66 -13.62
CA GLY A 270 -17.31 -0.36 -14.62
C GLY A 270 -15.95 -0.15 -15.28
N PHE A 271 -15.60 1.09 -15.57
CA PHE A 271 -14.30 1.47 -16.14
C PHE A 271 -13.09 1.32 -15.20
N LEU A 272 -13.30 1.23 -13.88
CA LEU A 272 -12.23 1.00 -12.90
C LEU A 272 -12.08 -0.48 -12.49
N ARG A 273 -13.07 -1.34 -12.77
CA ARG A 273 -13.02 -2.75 -12.34
C ARG A 273 -11.78 -3.52 -12.79
N PRO A 274 -11.23 -3.33 -14.01
CA PRO A 274 -9.98 -3.98 -14.39
C PRO A 274 -8.77 -3.56 -13.54
N LEU A 275 -8.82 -2.35 -12.93
CA LEU A 275 -7.76 -1.77 -12.12
C LEU A 275 -7.97 -2.00 -10.62
N VAL A 276 -9.22 -2.17 -10.21
CA VAL A 276 -9.65 -2.44 -8.84
C VAL A 276 -10.45 -3.73 -8.84
N PRO A 277 -9.82 -4.91 -8.93
CA PRO A 277 -10.53 -6.17 -9.10
C PRO A 277 -11.28 -6.64 -7.84
N TYR A 278 -10.92 -6.13 -6.67
CA TYR A 278 -11.48 -6.55 -5.38
C TYR A 278 -12.10 -5.39 -4.62
N ALA A 279 -11.30 -4.59 -3.95
CA ALA A 279 -11.70 -3.37 -3.26
C ALA A 279 -10.47 -2.45 -3.11
N ALA A 280 -10.69 -1.14 -2.99
CA ALA A 280 -9.62 -0.19 -2.75
C ALA A 280 -10.12 1.08 -2.06
N TYR A 281 -9.37 1.59 -1.12
CA TYR A 281 -9.59 2.91 -0.56
C TYR A 281 -8.88 3.97 -1.40
N GLN A 282 -9.61 5.00 -1.79
CA GLN A 282 -9.09 6.17 -2.49
C GLN A 282 -9.21 7.40 -1.59
N PRO A 283 -8.09 7.95 -1.10
CA PRO A 283 -8.14 9.17 -0.30
C PRO A 283 -8.51 10.39 -1.16
N PRO A 284 -9.08 11.43 -0.54
CA PRO A 284 -9.21 12.72 -1.22
C PRO A 284 -7.84 13.31 -1.52
N GLY A 285 -7.76 14.18 -2.52
CA GLY A 285 -6.51 14.87 -2.83
C GLY A 285 -6.00 15.71 -1.65
N ALA A 286 -4.71 15.63 -1.33
CA ALA A 286 -4.11 16.28 -0.16
C ALA A 286 -4.34 17.80 -0.09
N CYS A 287 -4.54 18.46 -1.23
CA CYS A 287 -4.85 19.90 -1.36
C CYS A 287 -6.31 20.15 -1.76
N SER A 288 -7.16 19.13 -1.78
CA SER A 288 -8.58 19.30 -2.11
C SER A 288 -9.34 19.97 -0.97
N ALA A 289 -10.25 20.87 -1.33
CA ALA A 289 -11.21 21.42 -0.37
C ALA A 289 -12.29 20.39 0.00
N GLU A 290 -12.60 19.47 -0.91
CA GLU A 290 -13.50 18.35 -0.68
C GLU A 290 -12.73 17.20 -0.02
N ARG A 291 -13.21 16.76 1.15
CA ARG A 291 -12.57 15.73 1.98
C ARG A 291 -13.40 14.47 2.02
N THR A 292 -13.76 13.98 0.83
CA THR A 292 -14.49 12.72 0.70
C THR A 292 -13.52 11.64 0.24
N GLY A 293 -13.27 10.64 1.07
CA GLY A 293 -12.64 9.39 0.68
C GLY A 293 -13.65 8.45 0.04
N LEU A 294 -13.21 7.63 -0.87
CA LEU A 294 -14.04 6.62 -1.53
C LEU A 294 -13.48 5.22 -1.22
N PHE A 295 -14.33 4.34 -0.75
CA PHE A 295 -14.01 2.92 -0.70
C PHE A 295 -14.75 2.22 -1.82
N TYR A 296 -14.00 1.84 -2.84
CA TYR A 296 -14.49 1.09 -3.97
C TYR A 296 -14.64 -0.38 -3.62
N VAL A 297 -15.80 -0.96 -3.96
CA VAL A 297 -16.09 -2.39 -3.81
C VAL A 297 -16.42 -2.94 -5.19
N SER A 298 -15.64 -3.90 -5.66
CA SER A 298 -15.86 -4.49 -6.98
C SER A 298 -16.86 -5.64 -6.88
N MET A 299 -17.86 -5.58 -7.74
CA MET A 299 -18.88 -6.61 -7.85
C MET A 299 -18.38 -7.75 -8.74
N PRO A 300 -18.78 -9.01 -8.50
CA PRO A 300 -18.54 -10.09 -9.43
C PRO A 300 -19.02 -9.73 -10.85
N ASP A 301 -18.31 -10.21 -11.86
CA ASP A 301 -18.75 -10.04 -13.23
C ASP A 301 -20.02 -10.87 -13.47
N ALA A 302 -21.10 -10.22 -13.81
CA ALA A 302 -22.38 -10.89 -14.10
C ALA A 302 -22.32 -11.84 -15.31
N ALA A 303 -21.30 -11.70 -16.16
CA ALA A 303 -21.06 -12.61 -17.29
C ALA A 303 -20.16 -13.83 -16.92
N ALA A 304 -19.54 -13.82 -15.73
CA ALA A 304 -18.73 -14.94 -15.25
C ALA A 304 -19.63 -16.12 -14.82
N SER A 305 -19.03 -17.30 -14.67
CA SER A 305 -19.74 -18.48 -14.14
C SER A 305 -20.19 -18.25 -12.70
N ASP A 306 -21.26 -18.90 -12.27
CA ASP A 306 -21.75 -18.85 -10.87
C ASP A 306 -20.63 -19.24 -9.89
N GLU A 307 -19.77 -20.21 -10.26
CA GLU A 307 -18.62 -20.65 -9.45
C GLU A 307 -17.55 -19.56 -9.32
N ASP A 308 -17.27 -18.80 -10.39
CA ASP A 308 -16.31 -17.70 -10.36
C ASP A 308 -16.84 -16.51 -9.57
N GLN A 309 -18.14 -16.21 -9.70
CA GLN A 309 -18.79 -15.19 -8.91
C GLN A 309 -18.77 -15.54 -7.41
N ASP A 310 -19.11 -16.76 -7.07
CA ASP A 310 -19.09 -17.26 -5.70
C ASP A 310 -17.67 -17.27 -5.10
N ARG A 311 -16.66 -17.70 -5.88
CA ARG A 311 -15.25 -17.66 -5.46
C ARG A 311 -14.81 -16.22 -5.11
N MET A 312 -15.21 -15.23 -5.90
CA MET A 312 -14.92 -13.83 -5.58
C MET A 312 -15.61 -13.38 -4.30
N LEU A 313 -16.87 -13.77 -4.08
CA LEU A 313 -17.62 -13.40 -2.88
C LEU A 313 -17.05 -14.03 -1.60
N ARG A 314 -16.47 -15.23 -1.67
CA ARG A 314 -15.75 -15.87 -0.54
C ARG A 314 -14.61 -15.01 0.00
N ASP A 315 -13.95 -14.22 -0.84
CA ASP A 315 -12.93 -13.26 -0.41
C ASP A 315 -13.53 -12.04 0.31
N HIS A 316 -14.86 -11.93 0.36
CA HIS A 316 -15.62 -10.91 1.09
C HIS A 316 -16.50 -11.53 2.20
N CYS A 317 -16.07 -12.62 2.83
CA CYS A 317 -16.87 -13.28 3.85
C CYS A 317 -17.17 -12.36 5.03
N TYR A 318 -18.33 -12.57 5.69
CA TYR A 318 -18.80 -11.72 6.80
C TYR A 318 -17.79 -11.59 7.93
N HIS A 319 -16.95 -12.59 8.15
CA HIS A 319 -15.97 -12.60 9.24
C HIS A 319 -14.75 -11.72 8.95
N GLU A 320 -14.43 -11.48 7.67
CA GLU A 320 -13.31 -10.64 7.23
C GLU A 320 -13.71 -9.17 7.03
N LEU A 321 -14.99 -8.90 6.70
CA LEU A 321 -15.49 -7.54 6.45
C LEU A 321 -15.14 -6.56 7.58
N ALA A 322 -15.25 -7.01 8.83
CA ALA A 322 -14.99 -6.17 10.00
C ALA A 322 -13.54 -5.67 10.05
N SER A 323 -12.54 -6.55 9.79
CA SER A 323 -11.13 -6.16 9.78
C SER A 323 -10.78 -5.31 8.58
N THR A 324 -11.29 -5.63 7.40
CA THR A 324 -11.10 -4.82 6.18
C THR A 324 -11.71 -3.41 6.34
N ALA A 325 -12.94 -3.31 6.84
CA ALA A 325 -13.61 -2.04 7.03
C ALA A 325 -12.88 -1.10 8.00
N LEU A 326 -12.37 -1.63 9.11
CA LEU A 326 -11.60 -0.81 10.05
C LEU A 326 -10.22 -0.45 9.53
N HIS A 327 -9.56 -1.35 8.78
CA HIS A 327 -8.25 -1.11 8.16
C HIS A 327 -8.32 0.05 7.16
N GLU A 328 -9.29 0.02 6.26
CA GLU A 328 -9.45 1.02 5.21
C GLU A 328 -10.15 2.29 5.71
N GLY A 329 -11.08 2.16 6.65
CA GLY A 329 -11.93 3.24 7.15
C GLY A 329 -11.48 3.80 8.49
N TYR A 330 -12.18 3.36 9.57
CA TYR A 330 -12.05 3.89 10.92
C TYR A 330 -11.66 2.80 11.93
N PRO A 331 -10.57 2.99 12.70
CA PRO A 331 -9.66 4.14 12.72
C PRO A 331 -8.47 4.05 11.76
N GLY A 332 -8.51 3.20 10.72
CA GLY A 332 -7.41 2.91 9.82
C GLY A 332 -7.04 4.03 8.84
N HIS A 333 -6.85 3.66 7.55
CA HIS A 333 -6.30 4.54 6.52
C HIS A 333 -7.06 5.85 6.34
N HIS A 334 -8.40 5.81 6.26
CA HIS A 334 -9.19 7.02 6.04
C HIS A 334 -8.99 8.05 7.15
N LEU A 335 -9.12 7.63 8.41
CA LEU A 335 -8.92 8.53 9.55
C LEU A 335 -7.48 9.07 9.59
N GLN A 336 -6.47 8.22 9.41
CA GLN A 336 -5.06 8.58 9.47
C GLN A 336 -4.69 9.56 8.36
N ILE A 337 -5.05 9.29 7.11
CA ILE A 337 -4.71 10.13 5.96
C ILE A 337 -5.40 11.48 6.04
N LEU A 338 -6.69 11.52 6.40
CA LEU A 338 -7.39 12.79 6.60
C LEU A 338 -6.77 13.63 7.73
N THR A 339 -6.33 12.98 8.81
CA THR A 339 -5.64 13.67 9.91
C THR A 339 -4.29 14.23 9.45
N ALA A 340 -3.52 13.48 8.65
CA ALA A 340 -2.27 13.93 8.07
C ALA A 340 -2.47 15.13 7.13
N GLN A 341 -3.50 15.11 6.28
CA GLN A 341 -3.83 16.20 5.37
C GLN A 341 -4.23 17.52 6.07
N GLN A 342 -4.62 17.45 7.34
CA GLN A 342 -4.98 18.63 8.16
C GLN A 342 -3.80 19.21 8.95
N GLN A 343 -2.61 18.61 8.86
CA GLN A 343 -1.42 19.16 9.53
C GLN A 343 -0.99 20.48 8.92
N SER A 344 -0.43 21.36 9.74
CA SER A 344 0.11 22.66 9.30
C SER A 344 1.46 22.51 8.57
N SER A 345 2.24 21.49 8.89
CA SER A 345 3.49 21.17 8.22
C SER A 345 3.24 20.48 6.90
N ASP A 346 3.74 21.04 5.80
CA ASP A 346 3.68 20.40 4.48
C ASP A 346 4.48 19.10 4.46
N VAL A 347 5.57 19.00 5.21
CA VAL A 347 6.34 17.75 5.36
C VAL A 347 5.45 16.63 5.90
N ARG A 348 4.72 16.89 6.99
CA ARG A 348 3.82 15.90 7.61
C ARG A 348 2.59 15.60 6.79
N LYS A 349 2.16 16.53 5.96
CA LYS A 349 1.02 16.37 5.05
C LYS A 349 1.35 15.49 3.85
N PHE A 350 2.55 15.64 3.27
CA PHE A 350 2.92 15.02 2.01
C PHE A 350 3.83 13.80 2.13
N ILE A 351 4.61 13.68 3.20
CA ILE A 351 5.36 12.44 3.44
C ILE A 351 4.38 11.35 3.88
N SER A 352 4.42 10.23 3.16
CA SER A 352 3.59 9.06 3.39
C SER A 352 4.48 7.82 3.48
N SER A 353 5.12 7.65 4.64
CA SER A 353 5.98 6.48 4.87
C SER A 353 5.14 5.21 5.02
N PRO A 354 5.42 4.16 4.24
CA PRO A 354 4.67 2.90 4.34
C PRO A 354 4.69 2.28 5.74
N ILE A 355 5.80 2.42 6.49
CA ILE A 355 5.89 1.90 7.86
C ILE A 355 4.86 2.55 8.79
N THR A 356 4.50 3.80 8.54
CA THR A 356 3.49 4.52 9.32
C THR A 356 2.10 4.24 8.80
N VAL A 357 1.87 4.32 7.50
CA VAL A 357 0.52 4.17 6.91
C VAL A 357 0.00 2.75 7.08
N GLU A 358 0.78 1.75 6.62
CA GLU A 358 0.40 0.35 6.72
C GLU A 358 0.49 -0.18 8.16
N GLY A 359 1.52 0.28 8.88
CA GLY A 359 1.70 -0.07 10.28
C GLY A 359 0.58 0.41 11.18
N TRP A 360 0.07 1.63 10.95
CA TRP A 360 -1.07 2.18 11.65
C TRP A 360 -2.33 1.35 11.42
N ALA A 361 -2.68 1.07 10.16
CA ALA A 361 -3.89 0.32 9.84
C ALA A 361 -3.85 -1.09 10.45
N LEU A 362 -2.72 -1.78 10.37
CA LEU A 362 -2.57 -3.11 10.98
C LEU A 362 -2.53 -3.06 12.52
N TYR A 363 -1.95 -2.01 13.12
CA TYR A 363 -2.05 -1.75 14.56
C TYR A 363 -3.51 -1.54 14.98
N CYS A 364 -4.30 -0.83 14.18
CA CYS A 364 -5.72 -0.62 14.47
C CYS A 364 -6.51 -1.93 14.49
N GLU A 365 -6.17 -2.90 13.64
CA GLU A 365 -6.81 -4.22 13.69
C GLU A 365 -6.63 -4.91 15.06
N ASP A 366 -5.41 -4.90 15.59
CA ASP A 366 -5.13 -5.44 16.91
C ASP A 366 -5.81 -4.64 18.02
N MET A 367 -5.60 -3.33 18.01
CA MET A 367 -6.09 -2.42 19.04
C MET A 367 -7.62 -2.46 19.16
N MET A 368 -8.33 -2.47 18.01
CA MET A 368 -9.80 -2.59 18.02
C MET A 368 -10.25 -3.94 18.60
N GLY A 369 -9.52 -5.01 18.34
CA GLY A 369 -9.76 -6.31 18.97
C GLY A 369 -9.55 -6.26 20.49
N GLU A 370 -8.47 -5.63 20.97
CA GLU A 370 -8.20 -5.40 22.41
C GLU A 370 -9.32 -4.60 23.09
N GLN A 371 -9.98 -3.69 22.35
CA GLN A 371 -11.12 -2.90 22.85
C GLN A 371 -12.47 -3.64 22.74
N GLY A 372 -12.52 -4.85 22.18
CA GLY A 372 -13.73 -5.66 22.05
C GLY A 372 -14.60 -5.34 20.83
N PHE A 373 -14.02 -4.78 19.77
CA PHE A 373 -14.74 -4.50 18.53
C PHE A 373 -15.21 -5.77 17.80
N TYR A 374 -14.37 -6.81 17.74
CA TYR A 374 -14.76 -8.07 17.14
C TYR A 374 -15.76 -8.81 18.02
N SER A 375 -16.99 -8.96 17.54
CA SER A 375 -18.10 -9.51 18.30
C SER A 375 -18.12 -11.04 18.35
N THR A 376 -17.39 -11.70 17.45
CA THR A 376 -17.32 -13.16 17.35
C THR A 376 -15.87 -13.65 17.34
N ILE A 377 -15.69 -14.92 17.69
CA ILE A 377 -14.37 -15.54 17.68
C ILE A 377 -13.86 -15.75 16.24
N GLU A 378 -14.78 -15.93 15.28
CA GLU A 378 -14.49 -16.07 13.85
C GLU A 378 -13.90 -14.78 13.28
N GLN A 379 -14.41 -13.60 13.67
CA GLN A 379 -13.81 -12.31 13.30
C GLN A 379 -12.38 -12.16 13.86
N GLN A 380 -12.12 -12.65 15.08
CA GLN A 380 -10.77 -12.68 15.63
C GLN A 380 -9.86 -13.64 14.86
N LEU A 381 -10.38 -14.80 14.44
CA LEU A 381 -9.65 -15.75 13.60
C LEU A 381 -9.19 -15.07 12.29
N PHE A 382 -10.10 -14.42 11.57
CA PHE A 382 -9.76 -13.77 10.30
C PHE A 382 -8.76 -12.63 10.48
N GLN A 383 -8.88 -11.83 11.54
CA GLN A 383 -7.88 -10.81 11.85
C GLN A 383 -6.48 -11.44 12.06
N ARG A 384 -6.38 -12.62 12.71
CA ARG A 384 -5.10 -13.33 12.87
C ARG A 384 -4.60 -13.94 11.56
N VAL A 385 -5.47 -14.42 10.68
CA VAL A 385 -5.11 -14.85 9.32
C VAL A 385 -4.47 -13.71 8.54
N GLN A 386 -5.06 -12.51 8.61
CA GLN A 386 -4.51 -11.32 7.98
C GLN A 386 -3.12 -10.95 8.56
N LEU A 387 -2.94 -11.05 9.87
CA LEU A 387 -1.64 -10.81 10.51
C LEU A 387 -0.59 -11.87 10.08
N LEU A 388 -0.97 -13.14 9.97
CA LEU A 388 -0.07 -14.20 9.52
C LEU A 388 0.48 -13.90 8.12
N TRP A 389 -0.36 -13.50 7.20
CA TRP A 389 0.09 -13.10 5.87
C TRP A 389 1.11 -11.95 5.93
N ARG A 390 0.85 -10.90 6.74
CA ARG A 390 1.78 -9.77 6.92
C ARG A 390 3.08 -10.19 7.60
N ALA A 391 3.06 -11.20 8.46
CA ALA A 391 4.26 -11.78 9.04
C ALA A 391 5.11 -12.53 8.00
N VAL A 392 4.47 -13.35 7.16
CA VAL A 392 5.13 -14.06 6.05
C VAL A 392 5.77 -13.08 5.06
N ARG A 393 5.12 -11.95 4.77
CA ARG A 393 5.66 -10.89 3.92
C ARG A 393 7.04 -10.39 4.37
N ILE A 394 7.30 -10.28 5.67
CA ILE A 394 8.62 -9.87 6.19
C ILE A 394 9.70 -10.86 5.73
N VAL A 395 9.43 -12.15 5.91
CA VAL A 395 10.40 -13.21 5.57
C VAL A 395 10.62 -13.29 4.06
N VAL A 396 9.54 -13.19 3.29
CA VAL A 396 9.62 -13.24 1.83
C VAL A 396 10.39 -12.03 1.27
N ASP A 397 10.08 -10.81 1.73
CA ASP A 397 10.75 -9.58 1.28
C ASP A 397 12.26 -9.61 1.56
N VAL A 398 12.64 -9.92 2.80
CA VAL A 398 14.06 -10.07 3.18
C VAL A 398 14.71 -11.24 2.43
N GLY A 399 13.99 -12.37 2.29
CA GLY A 399 14.48 -13.58 1.61
C GLY A 399 14.84 -13.33 0.15
N LEU A 400 13.92 -12.75 -0.60
CA LEU A 400 14.07 -12.42 -2.02
C LEU A 400 15.24 -11.45 -2.26
N HIS A 401 15.34 -10.41 -1.46
CA HIS A 401 16.27 -9.31 -1.73
C HIS A 401 17.66 -9.46 -1.08
N THR A 402 17.82 -10.33 -0.05
CA THR A 402 19.08 -10.38 0.71
C THR A 402 19.62 -11.79 0.97
N ARG A 403 18.82 -12.84 0.72
CA ARG A 403 19.18 -14.21 1.12
C ARG A 403 19.15 -15.23 -0.03
N GLY A 404 18.93 -14.78 -1.26
CA GLY A 404 18.88 -15.64 -2.44
C GLY A 404 17.68 -16.58 -2.48
N MET A 405 16.58 -16.22 -1.80
CA MET A 405 15.31 -16.95 -1.93
C MET A 405 14.83 -16.85 -3.37
N SER A 406 14.50 -17.97 -3.98
CA SER A 406 13.94 -17.97 -5.33
C SER A 406 12.47 -17.50 -5.34
N VAL A 407 11.99 -17.14 -6.53
CA VAL A 407 10.59 -16.76 -6.73
C VAL A 407 9.66 -17.92 -6.34
N GLU A 408 10.00 -19.14 -6.74
CA GLU A 408 9.25 -20.34 -6.45
C GLU A 408 9.21 -20.66 -4.94
N GLU A 409 10.33 -20.48 -4.22
CA GLU A 409 10.37 -20.63 -2.76
C GLU A 409 9.50 -19.59 -2.05
N ALA A 410 9.49 -18.35 -2.54
CA ALA A 410 8.66 -17.27 -2.03
C ALA A 410 7.16 -17.54 -2.25
N GLU A 411 6.78 -17.96 -3.47
CA GLU A 411 5.41 -18.38 -3.80
C GLU A 411 4.96 -19.55 -2.94
N GLN A 412 5.81 -20.55 -2.80
CA GLN A 412 5.52 -21.72 -1.97
C GLN A 412 5.29 -21.33 -0.51
N MET A 413 6.11 -20.42 0.03
CA MET A 413 5.96 -19.94 1.40
C MET A 413 4.63 -19.20 1.61
N LEU A 414 4.19 -18.37 0.66
CA LEU A 414 2.90 -17.70 0.72
C LEU A 414 1.74 -18.70 0.66
N VAL A 415 1.82 -19.72 -0.19
CA VAL A 415 0.78 -20.77 -0.28
C VAL A 415 0.74 -21.63 0.99
N GLU A 416 1.89 -22.09 1.48
CA GLU A 416 1.94 -23.03 2.61
C GLU A 416 1.69 -22.37 3.96
N ARG A 417 2.27 -21.20 4.22
CA ARG A 417 2.18 -20.55 5.53
C ARG A 417 1.02 -19.54 5.59
N ALA A 418 0.92 -18.63 4.61
CA ALA A 418 -0.15 -17.63 4.58
C ALA A 418 -1.48 -18.14 3.97
N LYS A 419 -1.50 -19.38 3.44
CA LYS A 419 -2.67 -20.01 2.82
C LYS A 419 -3.28 -19.23 1.65
N LEU A 420 -2.43 -18.50 0.92
CA LEU A 420 -2.87 -17.82 -0.30
C LEU A 420 -3.14 -18.83 -1.43
N GLU A 421 -4.11 -18.51 -2.27
CA GLU A 421 -4.27 -19.17 -3.56
C GLU A 421 -3.01 -19.02 -4.42
N ARG A 422 -2.64 -20.05 -5.20
CA ARG A 422 -1.42 -20.06 -6.01
C ARG A 422 -1.29 -18.83 -6.91
N SER A 423 -2.36 -18.46 -7.62
CA SER A 423 -2.39 -17.30 -8.50
C SER A 423 -2.16 -15.99 -7.78
N ASN A 424 -2.70 -15.85 -6.57
CA ASN A 424 -2.50 -14.68 -5.72
C ASN A 424 -1.05 -14.62 -5.19
N ALA A 425 -0.49 -15.76 -4.78
CA ALA A 425 0.92 -15.84 -4.35
C ALA A 425 1.89 -15.45 -5.47
N GLU A 426 1.67 -15.90 -6.70
CA GLU A 426 2.45 -15.52 -7.87
C GLU A 426 2.38 -14.01 -8.17
N ALA A 427 1.19 -13.42 -8.09
CA ALA A 427 0.99 -11.98 -8.29
C ALA A 427 1.71 -11.16 -7.20
N GLU A 428 1.57 -11.58 -5.95
CA GLU A 428 2.20 -10.94 -4.80
C GLU A 428 3.73 -11.01 -4.89
N VAL A 429 4.32 -12.17 -5.22
CA VAL A 429 5.79 -12.29 -5.32
C VAL A 429 6.34 -11.41 -6.43
N ARG A 430 5.67 -11.30 -7.59
CA ARG A 430 6.07 -10.35 -8.65
C ARG A 430 6.07 -8.91 -8.14
N ARG A 431 5.07 -8.53 -7.35
CA ARG A 431 4.99 -7.21 -6.72
C ARG A 431 6.14 -7.00 -5.73
N TYR A 432 6.49 -8.03 -4.94
CA TYR A 432 7.58 -7.95 -3.96
C TYR A 432 8.95 -7.81 -4.66
N CYS A 433 9.19 -8.50 -5.76
CA CYS A 433 10.40 -8.33 -6.56
C CYS A 433 10.58 -6.87 -7.06
N ASN A 434 9.48 -6.16 -7.28
CA ASN A 434 9.49 -4.77 -7.77
C ASN A 434 9.59 -3.71 -6.64
N ALA A 435 9.25 -4.08 -5.40
CA ALA A 435 9.15 -3.14 -4.28
C ALA A 435 9.89 -3.63 -3.02
N PRO A 436 11.25 -3.70 -3.07
CA PRO A 436 12.05 -4.14 -1.93
C PRO A 436 11.87 -3.25 -0.72
N ALA A 437 11.82 -3.86 0.48
CA ALA A 437 11.63 -3.25 1.78
C ALA A 437 10.23 -2.63 2.01
N TYR A 438 9.27 -2.81 1.10
CA TYR A 438 7.91 -2.33 1.31
C TYR A 438 7.05 -3.32 2.11
N GLN A 439 7.16 -4.63 1.81
CA GLN A 439 6.22 -5.64 2.33
C GLN A 439 6.32 -5.85 3.84
N LEU A 440 7.49 -5.60 4.40
CA LEU A 440 7.72 -5.68 5.84
C LEU A 440 7.04 -4.55 6.63
N CYS A 441 6.67 -3.43 5.99
CA CYS A 441 6.17 -2.23 6.65
C CYS A 441 4.89 -2.46 7.45
N TYR A 442 4.03 -3.35 7.01
CA TYR A 442 2.78 -3.70 7.71
C TYR A 442 3.04 -4.18 9.14
N ALA A 443 3.66 -5.35 9.29
CA ALA A 443 3.82 -5.98 10.61
C ALA A 443 4.94 -5.33 11.44
N VAL A 444 5.97 -4.76 10.81
CA VAL A 444 7.01 -3.99 11.50
C VAL A 444 6.45 -2.68 12.03
N GLY A 445 5.70 -1.94 11.21
CA GLY A 445 5.06 -0.70 11.64
C GLY A 445 4.00 -0.92 12.74
N ARG A 446 3.20 -2.02 12.63
CA ARG A 446 2.31 -2.46 13.70
C ARG A 446 3.06 -2.63 15.03
N ARG A 447 4.21 -3.30 15.01
CA ARG A 447 5.07 -3.46 16.19
C ARG A 447 5.53 -2.11 16.74
N ASP A 448 5.96 -1.21 15.86
CA ASP A 448 6.42 0.11 16.27
C ASP A 448 5.30 0.91 16.95
N PHE A 449 4.07 0.89 16.43
CA PHE A 449 2.93 1.54 17.10
C PHE A 449 2.59 0.92 18.46
N LYS A 450 2.74 -0.38 18.63
CA LYS A 450 2.59 -1.03 19.95
C LYS A 450 3.66 -0.54 20.92
N LEU A 451 4.92 -0.48 20.49
CA LEU A 451 6.03 0.05 21.32
C LEU A 451 5.85 1.54 21.63
N LEU A 452 5.41 2.36 20.65
CA LEU A 452 5.06 3.76 20.86
C LEU A 452 3.99 3.91 21.93
N ARG A 453 2.94 3.09 21.87
CA ARG A 453 1.85 3.10 22.86
C ARG A 453 2.36 2.75 24.26
N GLU A 454 3.18 1.72 24.38
CA GLU A 454 3.77 1.31 25.65
C GLU A 454 4.69 2.40 26.25
N ALA A 455 5.57 2.98 25.43
CA ALA A 455 6.46 4.06 25.86
C ALA A 455 5.67 5.32 26.26
N TYR A 456 4.64 5.69 25.50
CA TYR A 456 3.77 6.80 25.80
C TYR A 456 2.98 6.57 27.09
N MET A 457 2.44 5.36 27.29
CA MET A 457 1.75 4.97 28.53
C MET A 457 2.68 5.08 29.76
N GLN A 458 3.92 4.64 29.65
CA GLN A 458 4.92 4.78 30.71
C GLN A 458 5.26 6.25 30.99
N GLN A 459 5.38 7.08 29.95
CA GLN A 459 5.68 8.52 30.10
C GLN A 459 4.53 9.27 30.76
N GLN A 460 3.26 8.99 30.38
CA GLN A 460 2.08 9.71 30.89
C GLN A 460 1.58 9.17 32.25
N GLY A 461 1.88 7.93 32.60
CA GLY A 461 1.44 7.32 33.86
C GLY A 461 -0.09 7.38 34.02
N SER A 462 -0.56 8.06 35.08
CA SER A 462 -2.00 8.18 35.37
C SER A 462 -2.77 9.05 34.39
N ASP A 463 -2.10 9.86 33.58
CA ASP A 463 -2.73 10.78 32.63
C ASP A 463 -2.87 10.14 31.23
N TYR A 464 -2.47 8.88 31.10
CA TYR A 464 -2.62 8.12 29.86
C TYR A 464 -4.09 7.89 29.51
N SER A 465 -4.41 8.15 28.23
CA SER A 465 -5.60 7.60 27.57
C SER A 465 -5.26 7.19 26.15
N LEU A 466 -6.01 6.22 25.61
CA LEU A 466 -5.80 5.71 24.27
C LEU A 466 -6.04 6.82 23.20
N GLY A 467 -7.09 7.62 23.36
CA GLY A 467 -7.38 8.76 22.48
C GLY A 467 -6.29 9.84 22.53
N ALA A 468 -5.71 10.11 23.71
CA ALA A 468 -4.58 11.05 23.82
C ALA A 468 -3.33 10.53 23.09
N PHE A 469 -3.02 9.24 23.21
CA PHE A 469 -1.95 8.59 22.47
C PHE A 469 -2.17 8.70 20.96
N HIS A 470 -3.34 8.31 20.47
CA HIS A 470 -3.64 8.37 19.03
C HIS A 470 -3.60 9.80 18.49
N LYS A 471 -4.13 10.77 19.23
CA LYS A 471 -4.02 12.19 18.88
C LYS A 471 -2.55 12.64 18.77
N ALA A 472 -1.70 12.20 19.71
CA ALA A 472 -0.29 12.56 19.73
C ALA A 472 0.46 12.00 18.50
N VAL A 473 0.32 10.70 18.20
CA VAL A 473 1.03 10.06 17.10
C VAL A 473 0.51 10.51 15.73
N LEU A 474 -0.81 10.61 15.55
CA LEU A 474 -1.42 11.07 14.30
C LEU A 474 -1.12 12.55 13.99
N GLY A 475 -0.81 13.35 15.00
CA GLY A 475 -0.35 14.73 14.85
C GLY A 475 0.98 14.88 14.09
N TYR A 476 1.70 13.78 13.87
CA TYR A 476 2.93 13.75 13.07
C TYR A 476 2.69 13.38 11.59
N GLY A 477 1.43 13.16 11.19
CA GLY A 477 1.10 12.81 9.81
C GLY A 477 1.64 11.44 9.39
N GLY A 478 2.22 11.37 8.19
CA GLY A 478 2.73 10.12 7.60
C GLY A 478 4.24 9.91 7.71
N ILE A 479 4.97 10.64 8.56
CA ILE A 479 6.43 10.45 8.72
C ILE A 479 6.75 9.13 9.43
N PRO A 480 7.98 8.56 9.28
CA PRO A 480 8.37 7.30 9.91
C PRO A 480 8.15 7.24 11.42
N THR A 481 7.77 6.08 11.94
CA THR A 481 7.42 5.82 13.35
C THR A 481 8.51 6.20 14.35
N SER A 482 9.78 5.98 14.02
CA SER A 482 10.90 6.38 14.87
C SER A 482 11.08 7.91 14.98
N LEU A 483 10.72 8.65 13.94
CA LEU A 483 10.71 10.12 13.97
C LEU A 483 9.52 10.63 14.80
N ILE A 484 8.38 9.92 14.78
CA ILE A 484 7.27 10.19 15.70
C ILE A 484 7.73 10.00 17.15
N ALA A 485 8.40 8.88 17.45
CA ALA A 485 8.96 8.62 18.76
C ALA A 485 9.89 9.74 19.23
N TRP A 486 10.84 10.12 18.38
CA TRP A 486 11.78 11.20 18.67
C TRP A 486 11.06 12.53 18.96
N GLY A 487 10.10 12.89 18.11
CA GLY A 487 9.32 14.13 18.27
C GLY A 487 8.46 14.16 19.56
N LEU A 488 8.07 13.00 20.07
CA LEU A 488 7.34 12.83 21.34
C LEU A 488 8.27 12.65 22.55
N GLY A 489 9.59 12.56 22.34
CA GLY A 489 10.57 12.28 23.40
C GLY A 489 10.42 10.86 23.96
N LEU A 490 10.09 9.89 23.12
CA LEU A 490 9.93 8.48 23.49
C LEU A 490 11.11 7.66 22.98
N ASP A 491 11.54 6.68 23.77
CA ASP A 491 12.50 5.68 23.37
C ASP A 491 11.80 4.38 22.94
N LEU A 492 12.06 3.93 21.70
CA LEU A 492 11.61 2.62 21.24
C LEU A 492 12.67 1.57 21.60
N THR A 493 12.47 0.88 22.69
CA THR A 493 13.28 -0.29 23.04
C THR A 493 12.69 -1.54 22.39
N TYR A 494 13.42 -2.04 21.43
CA TYR A 494 13.10 -3.33 20.82
C TYR A 494 13.74 -4.44 21.66
N GLY A 495 12.90 -5.27 22.29
CA GLY A 495 13.34 -6.46 23.04
C GLY A 495 13.98 -7.52 22.15
#